data_719120a27a19aa3fc614ac8bb42a2541
#
_entry.id   719120a27a19aa3fc614ac8bb42a2541
#
_cell.length_a   1.000
_cell.length_b   1.000
_cell.length_c   1.000
_cell.angle_alpha   90.00
_cell.angle_beta   90.00
_cell.angle_gamma   90.00
#
_symmetry.space_group_name_H-M   'P 1'
#
loop_
_entity.id
_entity.type
_entity.pdbx_description
1 polymer ?
#
loop_
_entity_poly.entity_id
_entity_poly.type
_entity_poly.pdbx_seq_one_letter_code
_entity_poly.pdbx_strand_id
1 'polypeptide(L)'
;FANINKFGWTPKMIGISLAVVGVLVSLVQGLLIRVVNPKLGNEKSVYIGIALYALGLTLFAFATQGWMMFLFLVPYCFGGISGPALQALISAHVPKNEQGELQGSLTGLNSLTTIFGPSMMIGLTSYFSIKNDPAHIYFPGAAFLFGAILMGLSAIIAYWVLKHDVTTSKQL
;
A
#
# COMPACT_ATOMS: atom_id res chain seq x y z
N PHE A 1 -15.35 8.35 -1.85
CA PHE A 1 -15.59 9.68 -2.45
C PHE A 1 -14.96 9.80 -3.85
N ALA A 2 -13.66 9.51 -4.04
CA ALA A 2 -13.01 9.61 -5.36
C ALA A 2 -13.76 8.82 -6.46
N ASN A 3 -14.24 7.62 -6.17
CA ASN A 3 -14.97 6.78 -7.13
C ASN A 3 -16.35 7.32 -7.48
N ILE A 4 -17.04 7.96 -6.53
CA ILE A 4 -18.33 8.63 -6.79
C ILE A 4 -18.13 9.78 -7.77
N ASN A 5 -17.13 10.62 -7.51
CA ASN A 5 -16.87 11.81 -8.33
C ASN A 5 -16.31 11.47 -9.72
N LYS A 6 -15.49 10.40 -9.80
CA LYS A 6 -14.83 10.01 -11.05
C LYS A 6 -15.69 9.12 -11.94
N PHE A 7 -16.46 8.19 -11.37
CA PHE A 7 -17.18 7.14 -12.11
C PHE A 7 -18.70 7.16 -11.90
N GLY A 8 -19.23 8.03 -11.04
CA GLY A 8 -20.65 8.07 -10.71
C GLY A 8 -21.14 6.81 -10.00
N TRP A 9 -20.29 6.16 -9.21
CA TRP A 9 -20.63 4.91 -8.54
C TRP A 9 -21.73 5.11 -7.50
N THR A 10 -22.68 4.17 -7.49
CA THR A 10 -23.71 4.11 -6.45
C THR A 10 -23.12 3.55 -5.15
N PRO A 11 -23.73 3.83 -3.98
CA PRO A 11 -23.33 3.22 -2.70
C PRO A 11 -23.25 1.68 -2.76
N LYS A 12 -24.13 1.05 -3.53
CA LYS A 12 -24.11 -0.41 -3.77
C LYS A 12 -22.83 -0.87 -4.47
N MET A 13 -22.39 -0.16 -5.50
CA MET A 13 -21.13 -0.49 -6.22
C MET A 13 -19.92 -0.33 -5.30
N ILE A 14 -19.91 0.68 -4.44
CA ILE A 14 -18.86 0.86 -3.44
C ILE A 14 -18.84 -0.30 -2.46
N GLY A 15 -20.02 -0.72 -1.96
CA GLY A 15 -20.13 -1.88 -1.08
C GLY A 15 -19.61 -3.17 -1.73
N ILE A 16 -19.94 -3.42 -2.99
CA ILE A 16 -19.44 -4.57 -3.75
C ILE A 16 -17.91 -4.49 -3.91
N SER A 17 -17.37 -3.31 -4.26
CA SER A 17 -15.91 -3.16 -4.39
C SER A 17 -15.17 -3.43 -3.08
N LEU A 18 -15.69 -2.95 -1.95
CA LEU A 18 -15.13 -3.23 -0.63
C LEU A 18 -15.21 -4.72 -0.27
N ALA A 19 -16.31 -5.41 -0.60
CA ALA A 19 -16.43 -6.84 -0.39
C ALA A 19 -15.41 -7.63 -1.22
N VAL A 20 -15.22 -7.27 -2.50
CA VAL A 20 -14.20 -7.88 -3.37
C VAL A 20 -12.80 -7.65 -2.81
N VAL A 21 -12.47 -6.42 -2.37
CA VAL A 21 -11.20 -6.12 -1.70
C VAL A 21 -11.01 -7.01 -0.47
N GLY A 22 -12.03 -7.09 0.39
CA GLY A 22 -11.98 -7.90 1.61
C GLY A 22 -11.69 -9.38 1.33
N VAL A 23 -12.36 -9.96 0.34
CA VAL A 23 -12.11 -11.35 -0.09
C VAL A 23 -10.71 -11.52 -0.64
N LEU A 24 -10.27 -10.65 -1.56
CA LEU A 24 -8.92 -10.72 -2.15
C LEU A 24 -7.82 -10.56 -1.09
N VAL A 25 -7.95 -9.59 -0.20
CA VAL A 25 -7.00 -9.38 0.90
C VAL A 25 -6.96 -10.59 1.82
N SER A 26 -8.10 -11.18 2.16
CA SER A 26 -8.17 -12.38 3.01
C SER A 26 -7.50 -13.59 2.33
N LEU A 27 -7.68 -13.77 1.03
CA LEU A 27 -7.02 -14.82 0.26
C LEU A 27 -5.51 -14.59 0.19
N VAL A 28 -5.07 -13.37 -0.06
CA VAL A 28 -3.64 -13.02 -0.12
C VAL A 28 -2.98 -13.21 1.25
N GLN A 29 -3.56 -12.66 2.30
CA GLN A 29 -2.98 -12.74 3.64
C GLN A 29 -3.11 -14.13 4.27
N GLY A 30 -4.19 -14.86 4.01
CA GLY A 30 -4.44 -16.17 4.57
C GLY A 30 -3.69 -17.32 3.87
N LEU A 31 -3.67 -17.30 2.55
CA LEU A 31 -3.15 -18.39 1.71
C LEU A 31 -1.81 -18.04 1.06
N LEU A 32 -1.76 -16.90 0.36
CA LEU A 32 -0.62 -16.57 -0.49
C LEU A 32 0.65 -16.31 0.32
N ILE A 33 0.54 -15.63 1.46
CA ILE A 33 1.70 -15.36 2.33
C ILE A 33 2.33 -16.67 2.82
N ARG A 34 1.52 -17.66 3.19
CA ARG A 34 2.00 -18.96 3.66
C ARG A 34 2.76 -19.75 2.60
N VAL A 35 2.47 -19.50 1.32
CA VAL A 35 3.11 -20.19 0.19
C VAL A 35 4.28 -19.38 -0.36
N VAL A 36 4.16 -18.08 -0.46
CA VAL A 36 5.12 -17.20 -1.13
C VAL A 36 6.29 -16.85 -0.22
N ASN A 37 6.04 -16.47 1.03
CA ASN A 37 7.12 -16.08 1.95
C ASN A 37 8.16 -17.20 2.18
N PRO A 38 7.79 -18.47 2.39
CA PRO A 38 8.79 -19.54 2.55
C PRO A 38 9.63 -19.80 1.30
N LYS A 39 9.06 -19.55 0.10
CA LYS A 39 9.75 -19.80 -1.18
C LYS A 39 10.63 -18.65 -1.63
N LEU A 40 10.18 -17.41 -1.45
CA LEU A 40 10.88 -16.21 -1.90
C LEU A 40 11.81 -15.63 -0.83
N GLY A 41 11.54 -15.92 0.44
CA GLY A 41 12.15 -15.24 1.59
C GLY A 41 11.50 -13.89 1.88
N ASN A 42 11.68 -13.39 3.11
CA ASN A 42 11.02 -12.16 3.56
C ASN A 42 11.52 -10.93 2.80
N GLU A 43 12.81 -10.81 2.52
CA GLU A 43 13.38 -9.65 1.81
C GLU A 43 12.78 -9.47 0.41
N LYS A 44 12.78 -10.54 -0.40
CA LYS A 44 12.21 -10.50 -1.76
C LYS A 44 10.70 -10.25 -1.72
N SER A 45 10.00 -10.80 -0.73
CA SER A 45 8.58 -10.56 -0.53
C SER A 45 8.27 -9.10 -0.22
N VAL A 46 9.13 -8.40 0.53
CA VAL A 46 9.01 -6.96 0.78
C VAL A 46 9.16 -6.17 -0.53
N TYR A 47 10.22 -6.43 -1.30
CA TYR A 47 10.44 -5.70 -2.56
C TYR A 47 9.32 -5.91 -3.57
N ILE A 48 8.95 -7.16 -3.80
CA ILE A 48 7.87 -7.51 -4.74
C ILE A 48 6.55 -6.91 -4.27
N GLY A 49 6.24 -7.01 -2.98
CA GLY A 49 5.01 -6.48 -2.42
C GLY A 49 4.92 -4.96 -2.53
N ILE A 50 5.97 -4.21 -2.20
CA ILE A 50 6.00 -2.74 -2.34
C ILE A 50 5.89 -2.34 -3.82
N ALA A 51 6.59 -3.03 -4.73
CA ALA A 51 6.49 -2.78 -6.17
C ALA A 51 5.08 -3.01 -6.70
N LEU A 52 4.41 -4.09 -6.27
CA LEU A 52 3.01 -4.37 -6.64
C LEU A 52 2.04 -3.34 -6.06
N TYR A 53 2.27 -2.84 -4.84
CA TYR A 53 1.49 -1.74 -4.28
C TYR A 53 1.66 -0.46 -5.09
N ALA A 54 2.90 -0.07 -5.38
CA ALA A 54 3.19 1.12 -6.18
C ALA A 54 2.55 1.02 -7.58
N LEU A 55 2.66 -0.16 -8.22
CA LEU A 55 2.03 -0.44 -9.51
C LEU A 55 0.49 -0.33 -9.41
N GLY A 56 -0.12 -0.97 -8.41
CA GLY A 56 -1.58 -0.93 -8.21
C GLY A 56 -2.09 0.49 -8.00
N LEU A 57 -1.43 1.29 -7.15
CA LEU A 57 -1.78 2.69 -6.91
C LEU A 57 -1.61 3.55 -8.16
N THR A 58 -0.53 3.33 -8.94
CA THR A 58 -0.32 4.01 -10.20
C THR A 58 -1.44 3.70 -11.20
N LEU A 59 -1.79 2.43 -11.33
CA LEU A 59 -2.90 2.00 -12.19
C LEU A 59 -4.24 2.61 -11.76
N PHE A 60 -4.51 2.69 -10.45
CA PHE A 60 -5.70 3.38 -9.93
C PHE A 60 -5.73 4.87 -10.28
N ALA A 61 -4.58 5.55 -10.25
CA ALA A 61 -4.49 6.96 -10.61
C ALA A 61 -4.93 7.21 -12.05
N PHE A 62 -4.57 6.31 -12.97
CA PHE A 62 -4.88 6.42 -14.39
C PHE A 62 -6.13 5.65 -14.83
N ALA A 63 -6.85 5.00 -13.92
CA ALA A 63 -8.09 4.32 -14.25
C ALA A 63 -9.12 5.31 -14.81
N THR A 64 -9.63 5.04 -16.01
CA THR A 64 -10.64 5.86 -16.70
C THR A 64 -12.04 5.27 -16.59
N GLN A 65 -12.16 3.97 -16.38
CA GLN A 65 -13.43 3.24 -16.32
C GLN A 65 -13.58 2.49 -14.98
N GLY A 66 -14.81 2.39 -14.47
CA GLY A 66 -15.09 1.78 -13.17
C GLY A 66 -14.68 0.29 -13.08
N TRP A 67 -14.78 -0.48 -14.16
CA TRP A 67 -14.38 -1.89 -14.18
C TRP A 67 -12.85 -2.07 -14.06
N MET A 68 -12.06 -1.11 -14.54
CA MET A 68 -10.60 -1.12 -14.41
C MET A 68 -10.17 -1.12 -12.95
N MET A 69 -10.96 -0.49 -12.07
CA MET A 69 -10.70 -0.49 -10.63
C MET A 69 -10.66 -1.92 -10.07
N PHE A 70 -11.59 -2.79 -10.52
CA PHE A 70 -11.61 -4.19 -10.07
C PHE A 70 -10.39 -4.97 -10.58
N LEU A 71 -9.96 -4.74 -11.80
CA LEU A 71 -8.77 -5.38 -12.36
C LEU A 71 -7.49 -4.94 -11.63
N PHE A 72 -7.38 -3.65 -11.33
CA PHE A 72 -6.21 -3.07 -10.66
C PHE A 72 -6.15 -3.39 -9.16
N LEU A 73 -7.26 -3.85 -8.57
CA LEU A 73 -7.26 -4.40 -7.21
C LEU A 73 -6.37 -5.64 -7.09
N VAL A 74 -6.22 -6.42 -8.16
CA VAL A 74 -5.41 -7.65 -8.11
C VAL A 74 -3.96 -7.35 -7.73
N PRO A 75 -3.18 -6.58 -8.53
CA PRO A 75 -1.81 -6.25 -8.14
C PRO A 75 -1.72 -5.50 -6.81
N TYR A 76 -2.68 -4.63 -6.50
CA TYR A 76 -2.74 -3.92 -5.22
C TYR A 76 -2.88 -4.89 -4.03
N CYS A 77 -3.79 -5.85 -4.09
CA CYS A 77 -3.98 -6.83 -3.02
C CYS A 77 -2.78 -7.76 -2.87
N PHE A 78 -2.15 -8.16 -3.98
CA PHE A 78 -0.91 -8.94 -3.95
C PHE A 78 0.23 -8.19 -3.26
N GLY A 79 0.27 -6.86 -3.37
CA GLY A 79 1.18 -6.00 -2.62
C GLY A 79 1.09 -6.17 -1.10
N GLY A 80 -0.06 -6.61 -0.58
CA GLY A 80 -0.31 -6.90 0.83
C GLY A 80 0.64 -7.92 1.48
N ILE A 81 1.42 -8.64 0.69
CA ILE A 81 2.48 -9.54 1.18
C ILE A 81 3.61 -8.76 1.87
N SER A 82 3.88 -7.52 1.47
CA SER A 82 5.00 -6.72 1.99
C SER A 82 4.89 -6.42 3.48
N GLY A 83 3.69 -6.14 4.00
CA GLY A 83 3.49 -5.77 5.41
C GLY A 83 3.95 -6.86 6.38
N PRO A 84 3.38 -8.06 6.35
CA PRO A 84 3.81 -9.18 7.20
C PRO A 84 5.27 -9.59 6.99
N ALA A 85 5.78 -9.53 5.74
CA ALA A 85 7.18 -9.84 5.45
C ALA A 85 8.13 -8.82 6.09
N LEU A 86 7.81 -7.53 6.01
CA LEU A 86 8.58 -6.47 6.66
C LEU A 86 8.55 -6.60 8.18
N GLN A 87 7.36 -6.88 8.76
CA GLN A 87 7.22 -7.09 10.20
C GLN A 87 8.03 -8.30 10.67
N ALA A 88 8.06 -9.38 9.91
CA ALA A 88 8.88 -10.56 10.21
C ALA A 88 10.38 -10.24 10.18
N LEU A 89 10.83 -9.44 9.19
CA LEU A 89 12.23 -8.99 9.11
C LEU A 89 12.61 -8.13 10.32
N ILE A 90 11.83 -7.11 10.65
CA ILE A 90 12.11 -6.21 11.78
C ILE A 90 12.11 -7.00 13.09
N SER A 91 11.13 -7.87 13.28
CA SER A 91 11.04 -8.69 14.51
C SER A 91 12.19 -9.67 14.66
N ALA A 92 12.79 -10.15 13.58
CA ALA A 92 13.95 -11.04 13.63
C ALA A 92 15.22 -10.37 14.12
N HIS A 93 15.34 -9.04 13.99
CA HIS A 93 16.49 -8.24 14.40
C HIS A 93 16.38 -7.69 15.84
N VAL A 94 15.24 -7.90 16.50
CA VAL A 94 14.99 -7.38 17.85
C VAL A 94 14.95 -8.51 18.86
N PRO A 95 15.67 -8.41 19.99
CA PRO A 95 15.66 -9.41 21.07
C PRO A 95 14.24 -9.67 21.60
N LYS A 96 14.01 -10.88 22.10
CA LYS A 96 12.66 -11.30 22.58
C LYS A 96 12.11 -10.41 23.71
N ASN A 97 12.97 -9.89 24.57
CA ASN A 97 12.61 -9.00 25.66
C ASN A 97 12.19 -7.60 25.22
N GLU A 98 12.53 -7.18 23.98
CA GLU A 98 12.23 -5.86 23.42
C GLU A 98 11.10 -5.90 22.36
N GLN A 99 10.55 -7.07 22.06
CA GLN A 99 9.47 -7.24 21.10
C GLN A 99 8.21 -6.41 21.46
N GLY A 100 7.94 -6.21 22.74
CA GLY A 100 6.82 -5.38 23.20
C GLY A 100 7.02 -3.90 22.85
N GLU A 101 8.22 -3.37 23.03
CA GLU A 101 8.58 -2.00 22.68
C GLU A 101 8.52 -1.79 21.17
N LEU A 102 9.04 -2.75 20.38
CA LEU A 102 8.92 -2.73 18.94
C LEU A 102 7.47 -2.66 18.49
N GLN A 103 6.59 -3.53 18.99
CA GLN A 103 5.18 -3.54 18.61
C GLN A 103 4.46 -2.27 19.05
N GLY A 104 4.79 -1.72 20.20
CA GLY A 104 4.30 -0.42 20.67
C GLY A 104 4.67 0.71 19.72
N SER A 105 5.93 0.77 19.30
CA SER A 105 6.45 1.77 18.37
C SER A 105 5.79 1.67 16.99
N LEU A 106 5.67 0.45 16.44
CA LEU A 106 4.99 0.22 15.15
C LEU A 106 3.51 0.60 15.21
N THR A 107 2.83 0.28 16.32
CA THR A 107 1.43 0.66 16.53
C THR A 107 1.28 2.17 16.65
N GLY A 108 2.19 2.84 17.34
CA GLY A 108 2.23 4.31 17.43
C GLY A 108 2.36 4.97 16.06
N LEU A 109 3.31 4.51 15.22
CA LEU A 109 3.48 4.99 13.85
C LEU A 109 2.23 4.74 12.98
N ASN A 110 1.64 3.56 13.08
CA ASN A 110 0.39 3.24 12.39
C ASN A 110 -0.76 4.17 12.83
N SER A 111 -0.86 4.47 14.11
CA SER A 111 -1.88 5.39 14.62
C SER A 111 -1.73 6.79 14.05
N LEU A 112 -0.50 7.32 14.00
CA LEU A 112 -0.22 8.62 13.37
C LEU A 112 -0.62 8.63 11.90
N THR A 113 -0.23 7.63 11.13
CA THR A 113 -0.57 7.54 9.70
C THR A 113 -2.08 7.40 9.47
N THR A 114 -2.80 6.73 10.37
CA THR A 114 -4.27 6.58 10.30
C THR A 114 -5.00 7.91 10.56
N ILE A 115 -4.43 8.80 11.37
CA ILE A 115 -5.00 10.13 11.64
C ILE A 115 -4.74 11.08 10.46
N PHE A 116 -3.50 11.16 10.00
CA PHE A 116 -3.11 12.13 8.97
C PHE A 116 -3.42 11.66 7.55
N GLY A 117 -3.31 10.36 7.27
CA GLY A 117 -3.48 9.80 5.94
C GLY A 117 -4.81 10.13 5.28
N PRO A 118 -5.95 9.81 5.90
CA PRO A 118 -7.26 10.12 5.33
C PRO A 118 -7.48 11.61 5.06
N SER A 119 -7.05 12.47 5.98
CA SER A 119 -7.18 13.93 5.84
C SER A 119 -6.41 14.46 4.65
N MET A 120 -5.16 14.01 4.46
CA MET A 120 -4.34 14.36 3.31
C MET A 120 -4.95 13.84 1.99
N MET A 121 -5.40 12.60 1.97
CA MET A 121 -6.00 12.00 0.77
C MET A 121 -7.31 12.68 0.37
N ILE A 122 -8.17 13.05 1.34
CA ILE A 122 -9.39 13.80 1.08
C ILE A 122 -9.05 15.20 0.58
N GLY A 123 -8.08 15.89 1.19
CA GLY A 123 -7.63 17.21 0.77
C GLY A 123 -7.13 17.21 -0.67
N LEU A 124 -6.25 16.27 -1.04
CA LEU A 124 -5.76 16.10 -2.40
C LEU A 124 -6.89 15.80 -3.39
N THR A 125 -7.78 14.87 -3.04
CA THR A 125 -8.92 14.53 -3.91
C THR A 125 -9.83 15.74 -4.11
N SER A 126 -10.13 16.49 -3.07
CA SER A 126 -10.99 17.67 -3.15
C SER A 126 -10.37 18.76 -4.02
N TYR A 127 -9.08 19.05 -3.83
CA TYR A 127 -8.36 20.08 -4.59
C TYR A 127 -8.30 19.75 -6.08
N PHE A 128 -7.96 18.53 -6.45
CA PHE A 128 -7.83 18.09 -7.84
C PHE A 128 -9.15 17.61 -8.49
N SER A 129 -10.28 17.66 -7.78
CA SER A 129 -11.61 17.31 -8.32
C SER A 129 -12.44 18.53 -8.76
N ILE A 130 -11.91 19.75 -8.65
CA ILE A 130 -12.61 20.98 -9.06
C ILE A 130 -12.63 21.05 -10.59
N LYS A 131 -13.82 20.93 -11.19
CA LYS A 131 -13.98 20.81 -12.66
C LYS A 131 -13.99 22.13 -13.43
N ASN A 132 -14.31 23.25 -12.81
CA ASN A 132 -14.66 24.50 -13.53
C ASN A 132 -13.75 25.68 -13.20
N ASP A 133 -12.57 25.45 -12.67
CA ASP A 133 -11.60 26.51 -12.39
C ASP A 133 -10.41 26.36 -13.34
N PRO A 134 -10.16 27.34 -14.24
CA PRO A 134 -9.04 27.31 -15.18
C PRO A 134 -7.66 27.31 -14.51
N ALA A 135 -7.61 27.63 -13.22
CA ALA A 135 -6.38 27.60 -12.43
C ALA A 135 -6.07 26.21 -11.84
N HIS A 136 -7.02 25.25 -11.92
CA HIS A 136 -6.87 23.93 -11.31
C HIS A 136 -6.82 22.81 -12.36
N ILE A 137 -5.80 21.96 -12.25
CA ILE A 137 -5.70 20.75 -13.08
C ILE A 137 -6.68 19.70 -12.56
N TYR A 138 -7.69 19.35 -13.35
CA TYR A 138 -8.63 18.30 -13.01
C TYR A 138 -7.97 16.92 -13.10
N PHE A 139 -7.58 16.37 -11.96
CA PHE A 139 -6.97 15.04 -11.86
C PHE A 139 -7.46 14.29 -10.62
N PRO A 140 -8.64 13.66 -10.65
CA PRO A 140 -9.22 12.95 -9.49
C PRO A 140 -8.39 11.75 -9.00
N GLY A 141 -7.41 11.32 -9.78
CA GLY A 141 -6.43 10.28 -9.41
C GLY A 141 -5.24 10.76 -8.57
N ALA A 142 -5.15 12.07 -8.26
CA ALA A 142 -4.01 12.68 -7.58
C ALA A 142 -3.66 12.00 -6.24
N ALA A 143 -4.66 11.63 -5.44
CA ALA A 143 -4.45 10.94 -4.17
C ALA A 143 -3.78 9.57 -4.35
N PHE A 144 -4.18 8.80 -5.37
CA PHE A 144 -3.57 7.51 -5.69
C PHE A 144 -2.15 7.67 -6.22
N LEU A 145 -1.91 8.67 -7.07
CA LEU A 145 -0.57 8.97 -7.57
C LEU A 145 0.37 9.40 -6.44
N PHE A 146 -0.10 10.22 -5.52
CA PHE A 146 0.66 10.59 -4.32
C PHE A 146 1.03 9.37 -3.48
N GLY A 147 0.06 8.45 -3.24
CA GLY A 147 0.32 7.17 -2.59
C GLY A 147 1.36 6.32 -3.33
N ALA A 148 1.31 6.28 -4.67
CA ALA A 148 2.29 5.56 -5.49
C ALA A 148 3.71 6.15 -5.35
N ILE A 149 3.83 7.48 -5.30
CA ILE A 149 5.12 8.17 -5.07
C ILE A 149 5.67 7.81 -3.69
N LEU A 150 4.85 7.88 -2.64
CA LEU A 150 5.27 7.50 -1.29
C LEU A 150 5.71 6.03 -1.21
N MET A 151 5.00 5.13 -1.89
CA MET A 151 5.40 3.72 -2.00
C MET A 151 6.70 3.54 -2.77
N GLY A 152 6.92 4.32 -3.83
CA GLY A 152 8.20 4.33 -4.57
C GLY A 152 9.36 4.78 -3.68
N LEU A 153 9.18 5.85 -2.90
CA LEU A 153 10.17 6.31 -1.92
C LEU A 153 10.44 5.25 -0.85
N SER A 154 9.39 4.62 -0.33
CA SER A 154 9.51 3.50 0.62
C SER A 154 10.30 2.33 0.04
N ALA A 155 10.08 2.00 -1.25
CA ALA A 155 10.85 0.95 -1.94
C ALA A 155 12.35 1.27 -2.02
N ILE A 156 12.70 2.53 -2.32
CA ILE A 156 14.08 3.00 -2.38
C ILE A 156 14.73 2.89 -0.99
N ILE A 157 14.05 3.37 0.04
CA ILE A 157 14.55 3.30 1.43
C ILE A 157 14.73 1.84 1.85
N ALA A 158 13.74 0.99 1.63
CA ALA A 158 13.81 -0.42 1.94
C ALA A 158 14.99 -1.11 1.22
N TYR A 159 15.22 -0.79 -0.07
CA TYR A 159 16.34 -1.31 -0.82
C TYR A 159 17.68 -0.90 -0.19
N TRP A 160 17.85 0.37 0.18
CA TRP A 160 19.09 0.85 0.80
C TRP A 160 19.37 0.19 2.15
N VAL A 161 18.36 0.09 3.01
CA VAL A 161 18.48 -0.48 4.36
C VAL A 161 18.80 -1.97 4.26
N LEU A 162 18.00 -2.75 3.55
CA LEU A 162 18.18 -4.20 3.47
C LEU A 162 19.49 -4.60 2.74
N LYS A 163 19.92 -3.82 1.76
CA LYS A 163 21.21 -4.06 1.11
C LYS A 163 22.39 -3.83 2.06
N HIS A 164 22.30 -2.85 2.95
CA HIS A 164 23.34 -2.55 3.92
C HIS A 164 23.47 -3.64 4.98
N ASP A 165 22.33 -4.16 5.49
CA ASP A 165 22.30 -5.22 6.47
C ASP A 165 22.91 -6.55 5.96
N VAL A 166 22.58 -6.92 4.71
CA VAL A 166 23.16 -8.12 4.07
C VAL A 166 24.67 -8.03 3.92
N THR A 167 25.22 -6.85 3.72
CA THR A 167 26.68 -6.65 3.58
C THR A 167 27.37 -6.80 4.94
N THR A 168 26.76 -6.31 6.01
CA THR A 168 27.33 -6.39 7.37
C THR A 168 27.25 -7.80 7.94
N SER A 169 26.18 -8.54 7.68
CA SER A 169 26.00 -9.94 8.11
C SER A 169 26.93 -10.96 7.44
N LYS A 170 27.58 -10.61 6.32
CA LYS A 170 28.57 -11.46 5.64
C LYS A 170 30.01 -11.26 6.12
N GLN A 171 30.24 -10.26 6.96
CA GLN A 171 31.59 -9.94 7.49
C GLN A 171 31.81 -10.41 8.93
N LEU A 172 30.78 -10.99 9.57
CA LEU A 172 30.82 -11.66 10.88
C LEU A 172 30.76 -13.19 10.72
#